data_ead045dedc90207e6523fd10aa580249
#
_entry.id   ead045dedc90207e6523fd10aa580249
#
_cell.length_a   1.000
_cell.length_b   1.000
_cell.length_c   1.000
_cell.angle_alpha   90.00
_cell.angle_beta   90.00
_cell.angle_gamma   90.00
#
_symmetry.space_group_name_H-M   'P 1'
#
loop_
_entity.id
_entity.type
_entity.pdbx_description
1 polymer ?
#
loop_
_entity_poly.entity_id
_entity_poly.type
_entity_poly.pdbx_seq_one_letter_code
_entity_poly.pdbx_strand_id
1 'polypeptide(L)'
;MIYHEVSAGTALADSGAVMSDNEIDKLIASGLSFHDSGDVEAARDCYLKVLELDPRNSQALDLAGLLCMQCGEAEAAKEFYKSAIEVDPDNPRFLLHLGILFLDQDDLGASEKVLNQVLELDPDNADARFYLALGMRATDRREDAKEMLETACSLDRENANYQKWLGLVFMETGDLVTALEFTKTSLELNQKDVTAYVQLGAILKALEDLELAEKALRSGLEIEIEDIRCRAELSGVLIELGRLEDAKKELDYIIDKDGKEHPSALSNLALLESINGSGKLASELAQKAMEMDVKSIDVLLTAHKVFTNLDDKEKIDKILESIQNIAPDDARVLNLLFA
;
A
#
# COMPACT_ATOMS: atom_id res chain seq x y z
N MET A 1 2.60 6.59 26.01
CA MET A 1 3.47 6.39 27.20
C MET A 1 4.78 7.14 27.05
N ILE A 2 5.50 7.01 25.94
CA ILE A 2 6.82 7.65 25.68
C ILE A 2 6.80 9.18 25.90
N TYR A 3 5.81 9.88 25.30
CA TYR A 3 5.71 11.34 25.38
C TYR A 3 5.47 11.85 26.83
N HIS A 4 4.72 11.09 27.64
CA HIS A 4 4.49 11.45 29.04
C HIS A 4 5.73 11.31 29.93
N GLU A 5 6.63 10.37 29.60
CA GLU A 5 7.90 10.21 30.33
C GLU A 5 8.85 11.37 30.03
N VAL A 6 8.93 11.83 28.77
CA VAL A 6 9.75 12.99 28.38
C VAL A 6 9.18 14.28 28.97
N SER A 7 7.84 14.47 28.92
CA SER A 7 7.22 15.68 29.51
C SER A 7 7.28 15.76 31.04
N ALA A 8 7.39 14.63 31.73
CA ALA A 8 7.58 14.58 33.17
C ALA A 8 9.04 14.81 33.60
N GLY A 9 10.01 14.45 32.73
CA GLY A 9 11.45 14.64 32.99
C GLY A 9 11.92 16.10 32.86
N THR A 10 11.23 16.92 32.03
CA THR A 10 11.60 18.33 31.82
C THR A 10 11.47 19.21 33.08
N ALA A 11 10.86 18.71 34.16
CA ALA A 11 10.70 19.45 35.42
C ALA A 11 11.86 19.26 36.42
N LEU A 12 12.87 18.41 36.16
CA LEU A 12 13.91 18.03 37.11
C LEU A 12 15.36 18.25 36.62
N ALA A 13 15.60 18.86 35.47
CA ALA A 13 16.94 19.06 34.93
C ALA A 13 17.65 20.31 35.47
N ASP A 14 18.10 20.27 36.73
CA ASP A 14 19.05 21.22 37.29
C ASP A 14 20.29 20.52 37.93
N SER A 15 20.82 19.50 37.25
CA SER A 15 22.10 18.88 37.57
C SER A 15 22.98 18.80 36.32
N GLY A 16 23.77 19.86 36.12
CA GLY A 16 24.64 20.05 34.96
C GLY A 16 25.76 19.00 34.83
N ALA A 17 25.50 17.97 34.08
CA ALA A 17 26.52 17.24 33.36
C ALA A 17 26.31 17.52 31.87
N VAL A 18 27.01 18.53 31.33
CA VAL A 18 27.10 18.75 29.87
C VAL A 18 27.89 17.58 29.33
N MET A 19 27.21 16.54 28.82
CA MET A 19 27.85 15.51 28.03
C MET A 19 28.36 16.14 26.71
N SER A 20 29.46 15.63 26.18
CA SER A 20 30.01 16.14 24.95
C SER A 20 29.10 15.77 23.76
N ASP A 21 29.04 16.62 22.73
CA ASP A 21 28.32 16.33 21.47
C ASP A 21 28.63 14.93 20.95
N ASN A 22 29.85 14.45 21.15
CA ASN A 22 30.31 13.09 20.80
C ASN A 22 29.56 11.95 21.55
N GLU A 23 29.01 12.21 22.75
CA GLU A 23 28.24 11.20 23.50
C GLU A 23 26.80 11.15 23.02
N ILE A 24 26.21 12.28 22.66
CA ILE A 24 24.89 12.37 22.02
C ILE A 24 24.93 11.65 20.67
N ASP A 25 25.94 11.94 19.84
CA ASP A 25 26.12 11.28 18.54
C ASP A 25 26.25 9.75 18.66
N LYS A 26 26.97 9.28 19.69
CA LYS A 26 27.07 7.83 19.95
C LYS A 26 25.75 7.20 20.38
N LEU A 27 24.98 7.89 21.20
CA LEU A 27 23.66 7.40 21.62
C LEU A 27 22.71 7.34 20.42
N ILE A 28 22.71 8.36 19.55
CA ILE A 28 21.91 8.37 18.33
C ILE A 28 22.32 7.23 17.39
N ALA A 29 23.63 7.06 17.15
CA ALA A 29 24.14 5.97 16.31
C ALA A 29 23.81 4.58 16.87
N SER A 30 23.88 4.40 18.20
CA SER A 30 23.47 3.15 18.85
C SER A 30 21.97 2.92 18.72
N GLY A 31 21.16 3.96 18.93
CA GLY A 31 19.71 3.91 18.78
C GLY A 31 19.29 3.53 17.35
N LEU A 32 19.93 4.11 16.33
CA LEU A 32 19.71 3.73 14.93
C LEU A 32 20.06 2.26 14.67
N SER A 33 21.20 1.78 15.19
CA SER A 33 21.59 0.38 15.04
C SER A 33 20.60 -0.58 15.70
N PHE A 34 20.06 -0.24 16.88
CA PHE A 34 19.00 -1.02 17.53
C PHE A 34 17.69 -0.95 16.75
N HIS A 35 17.33 0.22 16.24
CA HIS A 35 16.15 0.41 15.41
C HIS A 35 16.21 -0.49 14.16
N ASP A 36 17.32 -0.47 13.44
CA ASP A 36 17.54 -1.29 12.24
C ASP A 36 17.54 -2.80 12.55
N SER A 37 17.97 -3.21 13.72
CA SER A 37 17.91 -4.61 14.18
C SER A 37 16.52 -5.03 14.72
N GLY A 38 15.58 -4.09 14.84
CA GLY A 38 14.25 -4.34 15.41
C GLY A 38 14.21 -4.39 16.93
N ASP A 39 15.31 -4.02 17.63
CA ASP A 39 15.33 -3.91 19.09
C ASP A 39 14.74 -2.56 19.53
N VAL A 40 13.40 -2.50 19.49
CA VAL A 40 12.60 -1.30 19.77
C VAL A 40 12.88 -0.72 21.15
N GLU A 41 13.03 -1.56 22.19
CA GLU A 41 13.24 -1.10 23.57
C GLU A 41 14.64 -0.47 23.71
N ALA A 42 15.68 -1.10 23.18
CA ALA A 42 17.02 -0.55 23.22
C ALA A 42 17.14 0.76 22.41
N ALA A 43 16.46 0.86 21.26
CA ALA A 43 16.40 2.09 20.48
C ALA A 43 15.69 3.21 21.26
N ARG A 44 14.56 2.90 21.90
CA ARG A 44 13.80 3.81 22.77
C ARG A 44 14.67 4.38 23.88
N ASP A 45 15.35 3.51 24.62
CA ASP A 45 16.24 3.91 25.71
C ASP A 45 17.34 4.87 25.24
N CYS A 46 17.91 4.64 24.06
CA CYS A 46 18.92 5.52 23.47
C CYS A 46 18.34 6.91 23.17
N TYR A 47 17.20 6.99 22.49
CA TYR A 47 16.60 8.26 22.11
C TYR A 47 16.09 9.05 23.33
N LEU A 48 15.49 8.38 24.32
CA LEU A 48 15.08 9.02 25.56
C LEU A 48 16.26 9.58 26.35
N LYS A 49 17.39 8.87 26.42
CA LYS A 49 18.62 9.38 27.06
C LYS A 49 19.14 10.65 26.36
N VAL A 50 19.07 10.69 25.02
CA VAL A 50 19.42 11.92 24.30
C VAL A 50 18.48 13.06 24.69
N LEU A 51 17.16 12.81 24.74
CA LEU A 51 16.16 13.82 25.08
C LEU A 51 16.18 14.24 26.56
N GLU A 52 16.67 13.40 27.46
CA GLU A 52 16.96 13.78 28.85
C GLU A 52 18.14 14.77 28.95
N LEU A 53 19.14 14.61 28.06
CA LEU A 53 20.35 15.45 28.03
C LEU A 53 20.10 16.74 27.22
N ASP A 54 19.42 16.64 26.09
CA ASP A 54 19.05 17.74 25.22
C ASP A 54 17.59 17.57 24.75
N PRO A 55 16.63 18.13 25.50
CA PRO A 55 15.20 18.04 25.15
C PRO A 55 14.83 18.69 23.81
N ARG A 56 15.73 19.48 23.23
CA ARG A 56 15.56 20.12 21.93
C ARG A 56 16.41 19.50 20.83
N ASN A 57 16.90 18.29 21.01
CA ASN A 57 17.59 17.57 19.96
C ASN A 57 16.58 17.13 18.89
N SER A 58 16.52 17.89 17.78
CA SER A 58 15.53 17.68 16.74
C SER A 58 15.66 16.30 16.06
N GLN A 59 16.89 15.79 15.96
CA GLN A 59 17.13 14.45 15.40
C GLN A 59 16.60 13.34 16.32
N ALA A 60 16.82 13.44 17.62
CA ALA A 60 16.30 12.48 18.59
C ALA A 60 14.77 12.51 18.67
N LEU A 61 14.18 13.72 18.58
CA LEU A 61 12.72 13.89 18.50
C LEU A 61 12.16 13.20 17.26
N ASP A 62 12.75 13.41 16.09
CA ASP A 62 12.33 12.78 14.86
C ASP A 62 12.44 11.24 14.92
N LEU A 63 13.57 10.73 15.40
CA LEU A 63 13.78 9.29 15.55
C LEU A 63 12.84 8.63 16.59
N ALA A 64 12.53 9.33 17.68
CA ALA A 64 11.52 8.89 18.62
C ALA A 64 10.12 8.85 17.99
N GLY A 65 9.80 9.84 17.15
CA GLY A 65 8.57 9.86 16.37
C GLY A 65 8.47 8.67 15.41
N LEU A 66 9.53 8.34 14.67
CA LEU A 66 9.59 7.16 13.80
C LEU A 66 9.38 5.85 14.58
N LEU A 67 10.01 5.73 15.75
CA LEU A 67 9.84 4.58 16.61
C LEU A 67 8.40 4.44 17.10
N CYS A 68 7.77 5.55 17.49
CA CYS A 68 6.36 5.57 17.88
C CYS A 68 5.44 5.16 16.73
N MET A 69 5.70 5.60 15.49
CA MET A 69 4.95 5.13 14.31
C MET A 69 5.06 3.61 14.15
N GLN A 70 6.27 3.07 14.23
CA GLN A 70 6.51 1.63 14.11
C GLN A 70 5.77 0.82 15.19
N CYS A 71 5.61 1.40 16.40
CA CYS A 71 4.86 0.80 17.50
C CYS A 71 3.34 1.03 17.41
N GLY A 72 2.83 1.76 16.41
CA GLY A 72 1.42 2.15 16.32
C GLY A 72 0.99 3.24 17.30
N GLU A 73 1.93 3.96 17.93
CA GLU A 73 1.69 5.05 18.87
C GLU A 73 1.57 6.41 18.13
N ALA A 74 0.57 6.52 17.25
CA ALA A 74 0.44 7.63 16.29
C ALA A 74 0.37 9.02 16.94
N GLU A 75 -0.35 9.18 18.06
CA GLU A 75 -0.45 10.48 18.75
C GLU A 75 0.88 10.88 19.39
N ALA A 76 1.64 9.93 19.93
CA ALA A 76 2.98 10.20 20.46
C ALA A 76 3.94 10.60 19.33
N ALA A 77 3.90 9.90 18.18
CA ALA A 77 4.68 10.25 16.99
C ALA A 77 4.40 11.68 16.54
N LYS A 78 3.13 12.07 16.48
CA LYS A 78 2.69 13.42 16.09
C LYS A 78 3.27 14.51 16.99
N GLU A 79 3.26 14.30 18.30
CA GLU A 79 3.82 15.28 19.26
C GLU A 79 5.36 15.37 19.12
N PHE A 80 6.05 14.25 18.91
CA PHE A 80 7.48 14.24 18.66
C PHE A 80 7.84 14.98 17.37
N TYR A 81 7.14 14.73 16.25
CA TYR A 81 7.39 15.45 15.00
C TYR A 81 7.09 16.93 15.11
N LYS A 82 6.01 17.34 15.78
CA LYS A 82 5.74 18.76 16.03
C LYS A 82 6.86 19.43 16.83
N SER A 83 7.36 18.74 17.89
CA SER A 83 8.46 19.23 18.68
C SER A 83 9.75 19.37 17.85
N ALA A 84 10.04 18.41 16.95
CA ALA A 84 11.17 18.49 16.02
C ALA A 84 11.04 19.69 15.06
N ILE A 85 9.86 19.93 14.51
CA ILE A 85 9.54 21.07 13.62
C ILE A 85 9.63 22.40 14.38
N GLU A 86 9.22 22.47 15.67
CA GLU A 86 9.39 23.69 16.49
C GLU A 86 10.86 24.03 16.73
N VAL A 87 11.73 23.04 16.74
CA VAL A 87 13.19 23.25 16.91
C VAL A 87 13.84 23.68 15.61
N ASP A 88 13.48 23.04 14.51
CA ASP A 88 14.05 23.28 13.18
C ASP A 88 12.92 23.24 12.13
N PRO A 89 12.21 24.38 11.94
CA PRO A 89 11.03 24.45 11.08
C PRO A 89 11.34 24.37 9.57
N ASP A 90 12.56 24.59 9.18
CA ASP A 90 12.99 24.57 7.77
C ASP A 90 13.55 23.20 7.35
N ASN A 91 13.47 22.19 8.21
CA ASN A 91 13.92 20.83 7.89
C ASN A 91 12.80 20.03 7.21
N PRO A 92 12.91 19.76 5.89
CA PRO A 92 11.86 19.11 5.14
C PRO A 92 11.59 17.67 5.62
N ARG A 93 12.57 17.02 6.24
CA ARG A 93 12.45 15.64 6.72
C ARG A 93 11.40 15.50 7.84
N PHE A 94 11.33 16.45 8.78
CA PHE A 94 10.38 16.36 9.88
C PHE A 94 8.95 16.59 9.42
N LEU A 95 8.77 17.51 8.45
CA LEU A 95 7.49 17.71 7.77
C LEU A 95 7.11 16.48 6.93
N LEU A 96 8.06 15.84 6.24
CA LEU A 96 7.81 14.62 5.49
C LEU A 96 7.26 13.51 6.39
N HIS A 97 7.91 13.25 7.53
CA HIS A 97 7.45 12.23 8.47
C HIS A 97 6.08 12.55 9.07
N LEU A 98 5.80 13.83 9.37
CA LEU A 98 4.47 14.25 9.81
C LEU A 98 3.42 14.07 8.71
N GLY A 99 3.76 14.37 7.45
CA GLY A 99 2.89 14.15 6.29
C GLY A 99 2.57 12.66 6.07
N ILE A 100 3.55 11.78 6.22
CA ILE A 100 3.38 10.32 6.16
C ILE A 100 2.47 9.84 7.29
N LEU A 101 2.67 10.35 8.51
CA LEU A 101 1.81 10.01 9.66
C LEU A 101 0.34 10.38 9.39
N PHE A 102 0.06 11.56 8.84
CA PHE A 102 -1.29 11.95 8.49
C PHE A 102 -1.89 11.06 7.40
N LEU A 103 -1.08 10.64 6.43
CA LEU A 103 -1.51 9.70 5.39
C LEU A 103 -1.91 8.33 6.00
N ASP A 104 -1.11 7.83 6.95
CA ASP A 104 -1.38 6.58 7.66
C ASP A 104 -2.66 6.66 8.53
N GLN A 105 -2.97 7.84 9.05
CA GLN A 105 -4.20 8.12 9.78
C GLN A 105 -5.43 8.40 8.87
N ASP A 106 -5.28 8.30 7.55
CA ASP A 106 -6.31 8.67 6.55
C ASP A 106 -6.74 10.15 6.61
N ASP A 107 -5.92 11.02 7.24
CA ASP A 107 -6.10 12.48 7.19
C ASP A 107 -5.42 13.04 5.95
N LEU A 108 -6.03 12.73 4.80
CA LEU A 108 -5.48 13.07 3.47
C LEU A 108 -5.30 14.58 3.29
N GLY A 109 -6.19 15.39 3.86
CA GLY A 109 -6.12 16.85 3.77
C GLY A 109 -4.96 17.45 4.56
N ALA A 110 -4.70 16.96 5.76
CA ALA A 110 -3.54 17.38 6.56
C ALA A 110 -2.24 16.89 5.92
N SER A 111 -2.21 15.65 5.43
CA SER A 111 -1.06 15.09 4.71
C SER A 111 -0.70 15.95 3.47
N GLU A 112 -1.64 16.23 2.58
CA GLU A 112 -1.43 17.03 1.38
C GLU A 112 -0.87 18.42 1.73
N LYS A 113 -1.42 19.06 2.75
CA LYS A 113 -0.94 20.39 3.21
C LYS A 113 0.50 20.35 3.68
N VAL A 114 0.88 19.37 4.50
CA VAL A 114 2.22 19.28 5.08
C VAL A 114 3.24 18.83 4.03
N LEU A 115 2.89 17.88 3.17
CA LEU A 115 3.76 17.42 2.09
C LEU A 115 4.02 18.52 1.04
N ASN A 116 3.05 19.40 0.77
CA ASN A 116 3.30 20.59 -0.08
C ASN A 116 4.28 21.55 0.59
N GLN A 117 4.29 21.72 1.92
CA GLN A 117 5.32 22.51 2.61
C GLN A 117 6.71 21.87 2.44
N VAL A 118 6.81 20.52 2.41
CA VAL A 118 8.09 19.86 2.07
C VAL A 118 8.57 20.31 0.69
N LEU A 119 7.68 20.33 -0.31
CA LEU A 119 8.04 20.74 -1.68
C LEU A 119 8.32 22.25 -1.83
N GLU A 120 7.81 23.09 -0.92
CA GLU A 120 8.21 24.51 -0.85
C GLU A 120 9.66 24.68 -0.36
N LEU A 121 10.11 23.82 0.58
CA LEU A 121 11.47 23.83 1.13
C LEU A 121 12.46 23.06 0.24
N ASP A 122 12.04 21.93 -0.28
CA ASP A 122 12.83 21.02 -1.13
C ASP A 122 12.01 20.61 -2.36
N PRO A 123 12.06 21.43 -3.44
CA PRO A 123 11.29 21.17 -4.66
C PRO A 123 11.63 19.84 -5.37
N ASP A 124 12.78 19.24 -5.10
CA ASP A 124 13.21 17.98 -5.70
C ASP A 124 13.02 16.77 -4.78
N ASN A 125 12.25 16.91 -3.72
CA ASN A 125 11.96 15.82 -2.80
C ASN A 125 11.06 14.76 -3.46
N ALA A 126 11.66 13.65 -3.87
CA ALA A 126 10.96 12.55 -4.54
C ALA A 126 9.98 11.83 -3.61
N ASP A 127 10.34 11.65 -2.32
CA ASP A 127 9.47 11.00 -1.33
C ASP A 127 8.21 11.82 -1.08
N ALA A 128 8.32 13.15 -0.97
CA ALA A 128 7.14 14.01 -0.77
C ALA A 128 6.16 13.89 -1.95
N ARG A 129 6.67 13.85 -3.19
CA ARG A 129 5.83 13.61 -4.37
C ARG A 129 5.18 12.24 -4.36
N PHE A 130 5.94 11.22 -3.99
CA PHE A 130 5.44 9.87 -3.89
C PHE A 130 4.28 9.79 -2.88
N TYR A 131 4.43 10.31 -1.68
CA TYR A 131 3.36 10.28 -0.66
C TYR A 131 2.17 11.18 -1.01
N LEU A 132 2.40 12.33 -1.68
CA LEU A 132 1.31 13.13 -2.27
C LEU A 132 0.51 12.31 -3.29
N ALA A 133 1.19 11.59 -4.16
CA ALA A 133 0.53 10.75 -5.15
C ALA A 133 -0.33 9.65 -4.49
N LEU A 134 0.12 9.04 -3.40
CA LEU A 134 -0.69 8.07 -2.66
C LEU A 134 -1.98 8.70 -2.11
N GLY A 135 -1.89 9.90 -1.53
CA GLY A 135 -3.04 10.65 -1.05
C GLY A 135 -3.99 11.08 -2.18
N MET A 136 -3.44 11.54 -3.31
CA MET A 136 -4.23 11.90 -4.50
C MET A 136 -4.97 10.69 -5.07
N ARG A 137 -4.31 9.54 -5.17
CA ARG A 137 -4.93 8.30 -5.60
C ARG A 137 -6.08 7.89 -4.67
N ALA A 138 -5.89 8.00 -3.35
CA ALA A 138 -6.93 7.69 -2.36
C ALA A 138 -8.18 8.61 -2.49
N THR A 139 -7.99 9.83 -3.01
CA THR A 139 -9.08 10.77 -3.31
C THR A 139 -9.56 10.75 -4.76
N ASP A 140 -9.22 9.68 -5.51
CA ASP A 140 -9.60 9.46 -6.91
C ASP A 140 -9.04 10.49 -7.93
N ARG A 141 -7.97 11.19 -7.54
CA ARG A 141 -7.23 12.14 -8.39
C ARG A 141 -6.08 11.41 -9.11
N ARG A 142 -6.43 10.42 -9.95
CA ARG A 142 -5.46 9.50 -10.57
C ARG A 142 -4.49 10.19 -11.52
N GLU A 143 -4.95 11.17 -12.30
CA GLU A 143 -4.06 11.92 -13.21
C GLU A 143 -3.05 12.78 -12.46
N ASP A 144 -3.48 13.45 -11.37
CA ASP A 144 -2.56 14.21 -10.51
C ASP A 144 -1.54 13.26 -9.85
N ALA A 145 -1.98 12.09 -9.38
CA ALA A 145 -1.11 11.08 -8.80
C ALA A 145 -0.07 10.56 -9.82
N LYS A 146 -0.47 10.37 -11.08
CA LYS A 146 0.43 9.98 -12.17
C LYS A 146 1.53 11.02 -12.37
N GLU A 147 1.20 12.30 -12.48
CA GLU A 147 2.17 13.38 -12.67
C GLU A 147 3.20 13.44 -11.52
N MET A 148 2.72 13.30 -10.29
CA MET A 148 3.59 13.26 -9.11
C MET A 148 4.54 12.07 -9.13
N LEU A 149 4.04 10.87 -9.47
CA LEU A 149 4.86 9.66 -9.55
C LEU A 149 5.84 9.68 -10.74
N GLU A 150 5.45 10.19 -11.89
CA GLU A 150 6.36 10.37 -13.03
C GLU A 150 7.54 11.27 -12.64
N THR A 151 7.25 12.35 -11.91
CA THR A 151 8.30 13.25 -11.41
C THR A 151 9.17 12.54 -10.37
N ALA A 152 8.59 11.82 -9.41
CA ALA A 152 9.34 11.05 -8.41
C ALA A 152 10.26 10.01 -9.07
N CYS A 153 9.74 9.25 -10.06
CA CYS A 153 10.54 8.30 -10.85
C CYS A 153 11.66 8.98 -11.66
N SER A 154 11.45 10.22 -12.12
CA SER A 154 12.49 10.96 -12.85
C SER A 154 13.64 11.41 -11.95
N LEU A 155 13.33 11.73 -10.69
CA LEU A 155 14.29 12.13 -9.66
C LEU A 155 15.09 10.94 -9.10
N ASP A 156 14.42 9.82 -8.90
CA ASP A 156 15.07 8.56 -8.47
C ASP A 156 14.57 7.38 -9.31
N ARG A 157 15.31 7.06 -10.36
CA ARG A 157 14.98 5.99 -11.30
C ARG A 157 15.20 4.59 -10.75
N GLU A 158 16.03 4.46 -9.72
CA GLU A 158 16.40 3.19 -9.11
C GLU A 158 15.48 2.80 -7.95
N ASN A 159 14.49 3.62 -7.62
CA ASN A 159 13.52 3.32 -6.59
C ASN A 159 12.42 2.37 -7.13
N ALA A 160 12.55 1.09 -6.79
CA ALA A 160 11.60 0.06 -7.21
C ALA A 160 10.15 0.37 -6.78
N ASN A 161 9.97 1.03 -5.64
CA ASN A 161 8.66 1.33 -5.11
C ASN A 161 7.94 2.42 -5.94
N TYR A 162 8.66 3.46 -6.36
CA TYR A 162 8.08 4.48 -7.24
C TYR A 162 7.66 3.87 -8.58
N GLN A 163 8.51 3.02 -9.18
CA GLN A 163 8.21 2.32 -10.43
C GLN A 163 6.95 1.45 -10.29
N LYS A 164 6.84 0.69 -9.20
CA LYS A 164 5.66 -0.14 -8.91
C LYS A 164 4.38 0.68 -8.83
N TRP A 165 4.40 1.76 -8.05
CA TRP A 165 3.21 2.59 -7.86
C TRP A 165 2.82 3.35 -9.12
N LEU A 166 3.78 3.79 -9.92
CA LEU A 166 3.50 4.39 -11.22
C LEU A 166 2.86 3.36 -12.18
N GLY A 167 3.38 2.13 -12.20
CA GLY A 167 2.76 1.02 -12.93
C GLY A 167 1.33 0.73 -12.47
N LEU A 168 1.05 0.82 -11.16
CA LEU A 168 -0.30 0.67 -10.63
C LEU A 168 -1.25 1.77 -11.14
N VAL A 169 -0.81 3.03 -11.11
CA VAL A 169 -1.64 4.15 -11.59
C VAL A 169 -1.90 4.03 -13.08
N PHE A 170 -0.92 3.65 -13.90
CA PHE A 170 -1.15 3.37 -15.33
C PHE A 170 -2.13 2.21 -15.55
N MET A 171 -2.09 1.17 -14.73
CA MET A 171 -3.07 0.08 -14.78
C MET A 171 -4.48 0.59 -14.45
N GLU A 172 -4.63 1.44 -13.44
CA GLU A 172 -5.90 2.02 -13.02
C GLU A 172 -6.47 3.02 -14.04
N THR A 173 -5.61 3.69 -14.83
CA THR A 173 -6.01 4.59 -15.93
C THR A 173 -6.16 3.87 -17.27
N GLY A 174 -5.95 2.54 -17.30
CA GLY A 174 -6.19 1.68 -18.47
C GLY A 174 -5.02 1.57 -19.44
N ASP A 175 -3.89 2.25 -19.23
CA ASP A 175 -2.68 2.06 -20.04
C ASP A 175 -1.89 0.84 -19.57
N LEU A 176 -2.40 -0.34 -19.93
CA LEU A 176 -1.82 -1.63 -19.51
C LEU A 176 -0.42 -1.87 -20.06
N VAL A 177 -0.10 -1.31 -21.23
CA VAL A 177 1.22 -1.50 -21.86
C VAL A 177 2.28 -0.75 -21.05
N THR A 178 2.04 0.51 -20.74
CA THR A 178 2.93 1.32 -19.92
C THR A 178 3.00 0.79 -18.47
N ALA A 179 1.86 0.33 -17.91
CA ALA A 179 1.82 -0.33 -16.60
C ALA A 179 2.74 -1.56 -16.55
N LEU A 180 2.74 -2.38 -17.61
CA LEU A 180 3.60 -3.56 -17.73
C LEU A 180 5.09 -3.20 -17.72
N GLU A 181 5.48 -2.13 -18.43
CA GLU A 181 6.88 -1.67 -18.48
C GLU A 181 7.37 -1.22 -17.11
N PHE A 182 6.62 -0.36 -16.42
CA PHE A 182 6.99 0.12 -15.08
C PHE A 182 7.02 -0.99 -14.03
N THR A 183 6.05 -1.91 -14.07
CA THR A 183 6.02 -3.06 -13.14
C THR A 183 7.20 -4.00 -13.37
N LYS A 184 7.61 -4.26 -14.62
CA LYS A 184 8.82 -5.02 -14.94
C LYS A 184 10.08 -4.32 -14.45
N THR A 185 10.19 -3.01 -14.66
CA THR A 185 11.31 -2.21 -14.14
C THR A 185 11.41 -2.31 -12.62
N SER A 186 10.27 -2.22 -11.91
CA SER A 186 10.23 -2.43 -10.46
C SER A 186 10.78 -3.81 -10.06
N LEU A 187 10.41 -4.86 -10.77
CA LEU A 187 10.89 -6.23 -10.50
C LEU A 187 12.36 -6.44 -10.88
N GLU A 188 12.88 -5.72 -11.87
CA GLU A 188 14.32 -5.73 -12.18
C GLU A 188 15.12 -5.11 -11.03
N LEU A 189 14.62 -4.06 -10.39
CA LEU A 189 15.23 -3.39 -9.25
C LEU A 189 15.04 -4.18 -7.95
N ASN A 190 13.89 -4.80 -7.73
CA ASN A 190 13.58 -5.61 -6.55
C ASN A 190 12.84 -6.90 -6.92
N GLN A 191 13.60 -7.96 -7.18
CA GLN A 191 13.10 -9.28 -7.56
C GLN A 191 12.35 -10.02 -6.44
N LYS A 192 12.33 -9.48 -5.21
CA LYS A 192 11.65 -10.11 -4.06
C LYS A 192 10.32 -9.43 -3.70
N ASP A 193 9.87 -8.45 -4.47
CA ASP A 193 8.59 -7.78 -4.20
C ASP A 193 7.41 -8.62 -4.70
N VAL A 194 6.82 -9.39 -3.79
CA VAL A 194 5.63 -10.22 -4.07
C VAL A 194 4.46 -9.37 -4.58
N THR A 195 4.29 -8.14 -4.06
CA THR A 195 3.22 -7.23 -4.50
C THR A 195 3.39 -6.84 -5.98
N ALA A 196 4.62 -6.64 -6.43
CA ALA A 196 4.90 -6.37 -7.84
C ALA A 196 4.60 -7.58 -8.75
N TYR A 197 4.80 -8.82 -8.26
CA TYR A 197 4.37 -10.02 -9.01
C TYR A 197 2.86 -10.16 -9.08
N VAL A 198 2.12 -9.82 -8.01
CA VAL A 198 0.65 -9.77 -8.03
C VAL A 198 0.18 -8.77 -9.09
N GLN A 199 0.74 -7.57 -9.08
CA GLN A 199 0.45 -6.52 -10.06
C GLN A 199 0.78 -6.97 -11.49
N LEU A 200 1.94 -7.59 -11.70
CA LEU A 200 2.33 -8.14 -12.99
C LEU A 200 1.33 -9.19 -13.49
N GLY A 201 0.91 -10.10 -12.60
CA GLY A 201 -0.11 -11.10 -12.91
C GLY A 201 -1.45 -10.48 -13.31
N ALA A 202 -1.90 -9.46 -12.59
CA ALA A 202 -3.14 -8.75 -12.87
C ALA A 202 -3.09 -8.02 -14.24
N ILE A 203 -1.97 -7.33 -14.52
CA ILE A 203 -1.76 -6.64 -15.81
C ILE A 203 -1.75 -7.65 -16.98
N LEU A 204 -1.00 -8.75 -16.83
CA LEU A 204 -0.90 -9.78 -17.88
C LEU A 204 -2.24 -10.49 -18.11
N LYS A 205 -3.02 -10.75 -17.06
CA LYS A 205 -4.39 -11.25 -17.18
C LYS A 205 -5.28 -10.26 -17.95
N ALA A 206 -5.18 -8.97 -17.65
CA ALA A 206 -5.95 -7.95 -18.36
C ALA A 206 -5.53 -7.77 -19.84
N LEU A 207 -4.28 -8.12 -20.17
CA LEU A 207 -3.76 -8.20 -21.54
C LEU A 207 -4.07 -9.56 -22.22
N GLU A 208 -4.81 -10.45 -21.57
CA GLU A 208 -5.15 -11.80 -22.03
C GLU A 208 -3.95 -12.75 -22.22
N ASP A 209 -2.78 -12.41 -21.64
CA ASP A 209 -1.58 -13.25 -21.65
C ASP A 209 -1.55 -14.15 -20.40
N LEU A 210 -2.48 -15.11 -20.38
CA LEU A 210 -2.80 -15.92 -19.18
C LEU A 210 -1.64 -16.82 -18.75
N GLU A 211 -0.84 -17.35 -19.69
CA GLU A 211 0.32 -18.19 -19.39
C GLU A 211 1.43 -17.40 -18.70
N LEU A 212 1.70 -16.16 -19.14
CA LEU A 212 2.66 -15.30 -18.48
C LEU A 212 2.12 -14.79 -17.13
N ALA A 213 0.81 -14.54 -17.02
CA ALA A 213 0.18 -14.19 -15.76
C ALA A 213 0.36 -15.31 -14.71
N GLU A 214 0.08 -16.57 -15.10
CA GLU A 214 0.33 -17.74 -14.23
C GLU A 214 1.78 -17.80 -13.78
N LYS A 215 2.72 -17.65 -14.72
CA LYS A 215 4.14 -17.70 -14.41
C LYS A 215 4.55 -16.61 -13.42
N ALA A 216 4.11 -15.38 -13.60
CA ALA A 216 4.41 -14.26 -12.72
C ALA A 216 3.89 -14.52 -11.29
N LEU A 217 2.64 -14.96 -11.16
CA LEU A 217 2.03 -15.26 -9.86
C LEU A 217 2.70 -16.43 -9.14
N ARG A 218 3.12 -17.47 -9.87
CA ARG A 218 3.91 -18.56 -9.29
C ARG A 218 5.28 -18.10 -8.82
N SER A 219 5.94 -17.17 -9.54
CA SER A 219 7.20 -16.57 -9.07
C SER A 219 7.00 -15.79 -7.77
N GLY A 220 5.88 -15.08 -7.59
CA GLY A 220 5.52 -14.47 -6.30
C GLY A 220 5.37 -15.51 -5.19
N LEU A 221 4.71 -16.64 -5.48
CA LEU A 221 4.54 -17.74 -4.52
C LEU A 221 5.84 -18.52 -4.21
N GLU A 222 6.84 -18.47 -5.09
CA GLU A 222 8.18 -19.01 -4.77
C GLU A 222 8.90 -18.18 -3.70
N ILE A 223 8.58 -16.87 -3.61
CA ILE A 223 9.13 -15.96 -2.59
C ILE A 223 8.33 -16.08 -1.31
N GLU A 224 7.01 -15.99 -1.39
CA GLU A 224 6.09 -16.07 -0.26
C GLU A 224 4.97 -17.06 -0.58
N ILE A 225 5.20 -18.33 -0.21
CA ILE A 225 4.31 -19.45 -0.55
C ILE A 225 2.89 -19.29 0.02
N GLU A 226 2.73 -18.45 1.02
CA GLU A 226 1.47 -18.22 1.74
C GLU A 226 0.75 -16.95 1.33
N ASP A 227 1.27 -16.17 0.37
CA ASP A 227 0.62 -14.92 -0.05
C ASP A 227 -0.75 -15.18 -0.68
N ILE A 228 -1.77 -14.72 0.05
CA ILE A 228 -3.19 -14.92 -0.32
C ILE A 228 -3.55 -14.16 -1.60
N ARG A 229 -2.94 -13.01 -1.86
CA ARG A 229 -3.23 -12.19 -3.04
C ARG A 229 -2.73 -12.88 -4.31
N CYS A 230 -1.49 -13.42 -4.27
CA CYS A 230 -0.98 -14.25 -5.35
C CYS A 230 -1.88 -15.43 -5.66
N ARG A 231 -2.33 -16.16 -4.62
CA ARG A 231 -3.21 -17.32 -4.81
C ARG A 231 -4.59 -16.93 -5.34
N ALA A 232 -5.16 -15.83 -4.85
CA ALA A 232 -6.44 -15.34 -5.33
C ALA A 232 -6.37 -14.96 -6.81
N GLU A 233 -5.34 -14.18 -7.23
CA GLU A 233 -5.14 -13.85 -8.64
C GLU A 233 -4.85 -15.08 -9.50
N LEU A 234 -4.01 -16.01 -9.00
CA LEU A 234 -3.69 -17.26 -9.68
C LEU A 234 -4.96 -18.11 -9.89
N SER A 235 -5.85 -18.18 -8.91
CA SER A 235 -7.11 -18.92 -9.06
C SER A 235 -7.97 -18.35 -10.19
N GLY A 236 -8.04 -17.00 -10.31
CA GLY A 236 -8.74 -16.35 -11.42
C GLY A 236 -8.13 -16.67 -12.79
N VAL A 237 -6.80 -16.61 -12.90
CA VAL A 237 -6.08 -16.97 -14.12
C VAL A 237 -6.31 -18.45 -14.49
N LEU A 238 -6.27 -19.35 -13.50
CA LEU A 238 -6.51 -20.79 -13.74
C LEU A 238 -7.95 -21.09 -14.19
N ILE A 239 -8.94 -20.35 -13.68
CA ILE A 239 -10.33 -20.45 -14.18
C ILE A 239 -10.42 -20.05 -15.65
N GLU A 240 -9.80 -18.93 -16.03
CA GLU A 240 -9.78 -18.46 -17.40
C GLU A 240 -9.02 -19.40 -18.35
N LEU A 241 -7.98 -20.09 -17.87
CA LEU A 241 -7.29 -21.17 -18.57
C LEU A 241 -8.09 -22.50 -18.64
N GLY A 242 -9.27 -22.57 -18.02
CA GLY A 242 -10.09 -23.79 -17.93
C GLY A 242 -9.55 -24.86 -16.96
N ARG A 243 -8.55 -24.53 -16.15
CA ARG A 243 -7.91 -25.45 -15.18
C ARG A 243 -8.63 -25.41 -13.84
N LEU A 244 -9.92 -25.80 -13.85
CA LEU A 244 -10.85 -25.62 -12.72
C LEU A 244 -10.43 -26.34 -11.44
N GLU A 245 -9.85 -27.55 -11.55
CA GLU A 245 -9.38 -28.33 -10.40
C GLU A 245 -8.16 -27.67 -9.71
N ASP A 246 -7.27 -27.07 -10.50
CA ASP A 246 -6.11 -26.36 -9.94
C ASP A 246 -6.54 -25.05 -9.30
N ALA A 247 -7.48 -24.32 -9.92
CA ALA A 247 -8.08 -23.12 -9.34
C ALA A 247 -8.75 -23.44 -7.99
N LYS A 248 -9.47 -24.55 -7.91
CA LYS A 248 -10.11 -24.98 -6.67
C LYS A 248 -9.11 -25.24 -5.56
N LYS A 249 -7.97 -25.86 -5.84
CA LYS A 249 -6.91 -26.10 -4.84
C LYS A 249 -6.37 -24.79 -4.23
N GLU A 250 -6.15 -23.76 -5.08
CA GLU A 250 -5.69 -22.46 -4.59
C GLU A 250 -6.77 -21.78 -3.73
N LEU A 251 -8.04 -21.87 -4.12
CA LEU A 251 -9.16 -21.30 -3.36
C LEU A 251 -9.39 -22.04 -2.02
N ASP A 252 -9.36 -23.39 -2.02
CA ASP A 252 -9.48 -24.19 -0.80
C ASP A 252 -8.35 -23.86 0.18
N TYR A 253 -7.12 -23.66 -0.31
CA TYR A 253 -6.00 -23.25 0.53
C TYR A 253 -6.26 -21.91 1.24
N ILE A 254 -6.81 -20.91 0.53
CA ILE A 254 -7.13 -19.60 1.11
C ILE A 254 -8.19 -19.73 2.22
N ILE A 255 -9.24 -20.53 1.94
CA ILE A 255 -10.37 -20.71 2.85
C ILE A 255 -9.94 -21.46 4.13
N ASP A 256 -9.16 -22.54 3.98
CA ASP A 256 -8.75 -23.40 5.09
C ASP A 256 -7.75 -22.70 6.02
N LYS A 257 -6.86 -21.86 5.46
CA LYS A 257 -5.75 -21.29 6.22
C LYS A 257 -6.12 -20.06 7.04
N ASP A 258 -6.88 -19.16 6.48
CA ASP A 258 -7.08 -17.84 7.10
C ASP A 258 -8.41 -17.75 7.85
N GLY A 259 -9.35 -18.67 7.61
CA GLY A 259 -10.71 -18.58 8.16
C GLY A 259 -11.39 -17.22 7.91
N LYS A 260 -10.70 -16.33 7.20
CA LYS A 260 -11.15 -15.01 6.80
C LYS A 260 -11.56 -15.04 5.34
N GLU A 261 -12.64 -14.38 5.10
CA GLU A 261 -13.19 -14.25 3.77
C GLU A 261 -12.41 -13.15 3.02
N HIS A 262 -11.82 -13.52 1.88
CA HIS A 262 -11.13 -12.59 1.00
C HIS A 262 -12.04 -12.29 -0.20
N PRO A 263 -12.36 -11.02 -0.53
CA PRO A 263 -13.32 -10.68 -1.57
C PRO A 263 -12.98 -11.29 -2.94
N SER A 264 -11.72 -11.20 -3.38
CA SER A 264 -11.28 -11.78 -4.66
C SER A 264 -11.36 -13.31 -4.67
N ALA A 265 -11.05 -13.98 -3.55
CA ALA A 265 -11.17 -15.42 -3.46
C ALA A 265 -12.65 -15.86 -3.50
N LEU A 266 -13.54 -15.16 -2.79
CA LEU A 266 -14.97 -15.44 -2.82
C LEU A 266 -15.57 -15.20 -4.21
N SER A 267 -15.17 -14.13 -4.90
CA SER A 267 -15.65 -13.85 -6.26
C SER A 267 -15.17 -14.92 -7.26
N ASN A 268 -13.92 -15.38 -7.16
CA ASN A 268 -13.39 -16.44 -7.99
C ASN A 268 -14.05 -17.81 -7.67
N LEU A 269 -14.32 -18.08 -6.39
CA LEU A 269 -15.08 -19.27 -6.01
C LEU A 269 -16.51 -19.22 -6.56
N ALA A 270 -17.15 -18.04 -6.50
CA ALA A 270 -18.47 -17.84 -7.11
C ALA A 270 -18.46 -18.13 -8.62
N LEU A 271 -17.42 -17.65 -9.32
CA LEU A 271 -17.25 -17.93 -10.74
C LEU A 271 -17.07 -19.41 -11.01
N LEU A 272 -16.21 -20.08 -10.24
CA LEU A 272 -16.00 -21.53 -10.34
C LEU A 272 -17.31 -22.30 -10.11
N GLU A 273 -18.07 -21.97 -9.07
CA GLU A 273 -19.35 -22.63 -8.75
C GLU A 273 -20.44 -22.34 -9.82
N SER A 274 -20.41 -21.17 -10.46
CA SER A 274 -21.33 -20.86 -11.58
C SER A 274 -21.05 -21.75 -12.80
N ILE A 275 -19.78 -22.03 -13.07
CA ILE A 275 -19.35 -22.95 -14.15
C ILE A 275 -19.75 -24.40 -13.81
N ASN A 276 -19.61 -24.80 -12.55
CA ASN A 276 -19.97 -26.15 -12.07
C ASN A 276 -21.49 -26.36 -11.95
N GLY A 277 -22.32 -25.34 -12.20
CA GLY A 277 -23.78 -25.43 -12.15
C GLY A 277 -24.38 -25.26 -10.75
N SER A 278 -23.60 -24.84 -9.75
CA SER A 278 -24.05 -24.55 -8.37
C SER A 278 -24.62 -23.12 -8.26
N GLY A 279 -25.60 -22.76 -9.10
CA GLY A 279 -26.05 -21.39 -9.30
C GLY A 279 -26.47 -20.63 -8.02
N LYS A 280 -27.13 -21.32 -7.07
CA LYS A 280 -27.52 -20.69 -5.80
C LYS A 280 -26.29 -20.28 -4.97
N LEU A 281 -25.35 -21.19 -4.79
CA LEU A 281 -24.11 -20.94 -4.05
C LEU A 281 -23.27 -19.85 -4.74
N ALA A 282 -23.14 -19.91 -6.06
CA ALA A 282 -22.45 -18.91 -6.86
C ALA A 282 -23.03 -17.50 -6.63
N SER A 283 -24.36 -17.36 -6.65
CA SER A 283 -25.03 -16.09 -6.41
C SER A 283 -24.80 -15.55 -5.00
N GLU A 284 -24.87 -16.41 -3.97
CA GLU A 284 -24.62 -16.04 -2.56
C GLU A 284 -23.18 -15.56 -2.36
N LEU A 285 -22.19 -16.30 -2.90
CA LEU A 285 -20.78 -15.96 -2.81
C LEU A 285 -20.43 -14.65 -3.54
N ALA A 286 -20.95 -14.47 -4.77
CA ALA A 286 -20.72 -13.24 -5.53
C ALA A 286 -21.30 -12.02 -4.82
N GLN A 287 -22.51 -12.12 -4.28
CA GLN A 287 -23.12 -11.04 -3.53
C GLN A 287 -22.31 -10.68 -2.29
N LYS A 288 -21.84 -11.69 -1.54
CA LYS A 288 -21.02 -11.49 -0.36
C LYS A 288 -19.67 -10.82 -0.71
N ALA A 289 -19.02 -11.23 -1.78
CA ALA A 289 -17.78 -10.60 -2.24
C ALA A 289 -17.99 -9.11 -2.57
N MET A 290 -19.08 -8.77 -3.26
CA MET A 290 -19.43 -7.38 -3.58
C MET A 290 -19.78 -6.55 -2.33
N GLU A 291 -20.40 -7.14 -1.31
CA GLU A 291 -20.69 -6.48 -0.04
C GLU A 291 -19.43 -6.16 0.77
N MET A 292 -18.41 -7.03 0.69
CA MET A 292 -17.12 -6.85 1.37
C MET A 292 -16.23 -5.80 0.70
N ASP A 293 -16.27 -5.71 -0.62
CA ASP A 293 -15.49 -4.72 -1.38
C ASP A 293 -16.34 -4.12 -2.51
N VAL A 294 -17.12 -3.11 -2.13
CA VAL A 294 -18.08 -2.45 -3.02
C VAL A 294 -17.44 -1.61 -4.12
N LYS A 295 -16.14 -1.31 -4.02
CA LYS A 295 -15.40 -0.47 -4.97
C LYS A 295 -14.42 -1.24 -5.84
N SER A 296 -14.21 -2.52 -5.57
CA SER A 296 -13.29 -3.34 -6.35
C SER A 296 -13.85 -3.65 -7.73
N ILE A 297 -13.24 -3.09 -8.75
CA ILE A 297 -13.60 -3.36 -10.15
C ILE A 297 -13.41 -4.83 -10.49
N ASP A 298 -12.36 -5.48 -10.00
CA ASP A 298 -12.10 -6.91 -10.26
C ASP A 298 -13.19 -7.81 -9.68
N VAL A 299 -13.66 -7.51 -8.45
CA VAL A 299 -14.78 -8.23 -7.82
C VAL A 299 -16.06 -8.03 -8.64
N LEU A 300 -16.35 -6.80 -9.06
CA LEU A 300 -17.54 -6.47 -9.84
C LEU A 300 -17.51 -7.09 -11.24
N LEU A 301 -16.37 -7.08 -11.93
CA LEU A 301 -16.20 -7.73 -13.24
C LEU A 301 -16.36 -9.25 -13.12
N THR A 302 -15.83 -9.85 -12.06
CA THR A 302 -16.02 -11.28 -11.81
C THR A 302 -17.47 -11.61 -11.48
N ALA A 303 -18.14 -10.79 -10.65
CA ALA A 303 -19.57 -10.94 -10.36
C ALA A 303 -20.43 -10.78 -11.61
N HIS A 304 -20.09 -9.86 -12.53
CA HIS A 304 -20.74 -9.76 -13.82
C HIS A 304 -20.66 -11.10 -14.61
N LYS A 305 -19.47 -11.72 -14.69
CA LYS A 305 -19.29 -13.03 -15.33
C LYS A 305 -20.17 -14.09 -14.65
N VAL A 306 -20.23 -14.10 -13.31
CA VAL A 306 -21.08 -15.05 -12.54
C VAL A 306 -22.56 -14.89 -12.92
N PHE A 307 -23.10 -13.67 -12.86
CA PHE A 307 -24.52 -13.44 -13.14
C PHE A 307 -24.85 -13.60 -14.64
N THR A 308 -23.89 -13.40 -15.53
CA THR A 308 -24.03 -13.76 -16.95
C THR A 308 -24.19 -15.28 -17.11
N ASN A 309 -23.38 -16.10 -16.42
CA ASN A 309 -23.51 -17.55 -16.42
C ASN A 309 -24.85 -18.02 -15.83
N LEU A 310 -25.44 -17.23 -14.92
CA LEU A 310 -26.74 -17.51 -14.28
C LEU A 310 -27.94 -16.93 -15.03
N ASP A 311 -27.76 -16.18 -16.11
CA ASP A 311 -28.79 -15.44 -16.86
C ASP A 311 -29.63 -14.48 -15.97
N ASP A 312 -29.00 -13.88 -14.94
CA ASP A 312 -29.65 -12.93 -14.01
C ASP A 312 -29.48 -11.49 -14.50
N LYS A 313 -30.32 -11.08 -15.42
CA LYS A 313 -30.25 -9.76 -16.08
C LYS A 313 -30.38 -8.59 -15.12
N GLU A 314 -31.22 -8.71 -14.09
CA GLU A 314 -31.41 -7.61 -13.13
C GLU A 314 -30.13 -7.30 -12.36
N LYS A 315 -29.37 -8.34 -11.96
CA LYS A 315 -28.10 -8.15 -11.26
C LYS A 315 -27.00 -7.68 -12.20
N ILE A 316 -26.98 -8.17 -13.45
CA ILE A 316 -26.07 -7.70 -14.48
C ILE A 316 -26.21 -6.19 -14.68
N ASP A 317 -27.43 -5.68 -14.87
CA ASP A 317 -27.69 -4.25 -15.10
C ASP A 317 -27.22 -3.40 -13.91
N LYS A 318 -27.48 -3.84 -12.67
CA LYS A 318 -27.04 -3.14 -11.45
C LYS A 318 -25.52 -3.11 -11.32
N ILE A 319 -24.85 -4.19 -11.68
CA ILE A 319 -23.38 -4.27 -11.65
C ILE A 319 -22.78 -3.35 -12.70
N LEU A 320 -23.31 -3.34 -13.92
CA LEU A 320 -22.86 -2.45 -14.99
C LEU A 320 -23.01 -0.97 -14.59
N GLU A 321 -24.13 -0.58 -13.99
CA GLU A 321 -24.31 0.76 -13.45
C GLU A 321 -23.26 1.09 -12.37
N SER A 322 -22.99 0.15 -11.46
CA SER A 322 -22.01 0.33 -10.41
C SER A 322 -20.59 0.49 -10.96
N ILE A 323 -20.19 -0.36 -11.90
CA ILE A 323 -18.88 -0.32 -12.56
C ILE A 323 -18.69 1.01 -13.30
N GLN A 324 -19.72 1.44 -14.07
CA GLN A 324 -19.68 2.69 -14.82
C GLN A 324 -19.53 3.92 -13.91
N ASN A 325 -20.15 3.89 -12.72
CA ASN A 325 -20.03 4.96 -11.74
C ASN A 325 -18.67 5.01 -11.05
N ILE A 326 -18.02 3.85 -10.84
CA ILE A 326 -16.76 3.74 -10.10
C ILE A 326 -15.55 4.00 -11.02
N ALA A 327 -15.56 3.45 -12.24
CA ALA A 327 -14.44 3.51 -13.17
C ALA A 327 -14.92 3.66 -14.63
N PRO A 328 -15.47 4.82 -15.00
CA PRO A 328 -16.03 5.04 -16.34
C PRO A 328 -14.99 4.93 -17.46
N ASP A 329 -13.73 5.21 -17.16
CA ASP A 329 -12.62 5.23 -18.12
C ASP A 329 -11.75 3.97 -18.09
N ASP A 330 -12.06 2.98 -17.24
CA ASP A 330 -11.33 1.69 -17.23
C ASP A 330 -11.54 0.95 -18.55
N ALA A 331 -10.46 0.59 -19.24
CA ALA A 331 -10.53 -0.07 -20.54
C ALA A 331 -11.32 -1.38 -20.51
N ARG A 332 -11.27 -2.13 -19.41
CA ARG A 332 -12.03 -3.38 -19.21
C ARG A 332 -13.52 -3.11 -19.12
N VAL A 333 -13.88 -2.00 -18.47
CA VAL A 333 -15.26 -1.51 -18.35
C VAL A 333 -15.79 -1.05 -19.70
N LEU A 334 -15.00 -0.26 -20.43
CA LEU A 334 -15.37 0.21 -21.76
C LEU A 334 -15.57 -0.99 -22.72
N ASN A 335 -14.67 -1.97 -22.70
CA ASN A 335 -14.82 -3.18 -23.50
C ASN A 335 -16.12 -3.94 -23.16
N LEU A 336 -16.48 -4.00 -21.87
CA LEU A 336 -17.69 -4.69 -21.42
C LEU A 336 -18.98 -3.94 -21.84
N LEU A 337 -18.96 -2.60 -21.84
CA LEU A 337 -20.13 -1.77 -22.19
C LEU A 337 -20.38 -1.69 -23.71
N PHE A 338 -19.33 -1.87 -24.54
CA PHE A 338 -19.42 -1.75 -26.00
C PHE A 338 -19.35 -3.10 -26.74
N ALA A 339 -19.24 -4.23 -26.03
CA ALA A 339 -19.32 -5.59 -26.58
C ALA A 339 -20.77 -6.06 -26.66
#